data_9d348d1c3a8a73b8b89c209ca100a900
#
_entry.id   9d348d1c3a8a73b8b89c209ca100a900
#
_cell.length_a   1.000
_cell.length_b   1.000
_cell.length_c   1.000
_cell.angle_alpha   90.00
_cell.angle_beta   90.00
_cell.angle_gamma   90.00
#
_symmetry.space_group_name_H-M   'P 1'
#
loop_
_entity.id
_entity.type
_entity.pdbx_description
1 polymer ?
#
loop_
_entity_poly.entity_id
_entity_poly.type
_entity_poly.pdbx_seq_one_letter_code
_entity_poly.pdbx_strand_id
1 'polypeptide(L)'
;MLAGLIFATGNADDRPNALTATLPFGGVTLIEFQARLLIAAEVSQIVVAVARLTPELLGAVARIGKRGVTVDVVRTAGEAAEKLHPLAKLLVVADGLVTSDAIVDMFAAEGSDALLVVYEDDAGPQYERLGGHLAWGGLARLDPKRVSEVAALPRDYDFQSTLLRVAAQARAEQLTLPRHAAGMHGIDHDSRALVERGKALLAERVSSRRSWADRDVVGRIARLALPRLVARTVPTIALSASGLVLGLLALAILWLDWCGTGMALSFVASTVLTIGAALAWLRDEENQARAQQWLVPALAAASTLLLARSAELMTGTETGWAVALAGIMAAALAERGGNDRIRRRWWASPIAYPLILLPFAIAGLPLAGLTVAALYAGITLAGAVEALREKP
;
A
#
# COMPACT_ATOMS: atom_id res chain seq x y z
N MET A 1 7.17 20.81 10.28
CA MET A 1 8.27 19.97 9.75
C MET A 1 8.23 18.64 10.48
N LEU A 2 8.23 17.52 9.74
CA LEU A 2 8.25 16.18 10.34
C LEU A 2 9.66 15.57 10.20
N ALA A 3 10.12 14.89 11.25
CA ALA A 3 11.32 14.06 11.26
C ALA A 3 10.95 12.63 11.66
N GLY A 4 11.67 11.64 11.17
CA GLY A 4 11.49 10.25 11.53
C GLY A 4 12.64 9.73 12.39
N LEU A 5 12.34 8.92 13.40
CA LEU A 5 13.33 8.16 14.15
C LEU A 5 13.00 6.67 14.01
N ILE A 6 13.87 5.92 13.34
CA ILE A 6 13.73 4.48 13.15
C ILE A 6 14.73 3.78 14.06
N PHE A 7 14.26 2.85 14.87
CA PHE A 7 15.14 1.96 15.61
C PHE A 7 15.54 0.75 14.76
N ALA A 8 16.82 0.44 14.75
CA ALA A 8 17.44 -0.68 14.06
C ALA A 8 18.50 -1.33 14.97
N THR A 9 18.07 -1.69 16.16
CA THR A 9 18.97 -2.11 17.26
C THR A 9 18.94 -3.60 17.52
N GLY A 10 17.81 -4.27 17.22
CA GLY A 10 17.59 -5.69 17.49
C GLY A 10 18.16 -6.60 16.43
N ASN A 11 18.53 -7.81 16.86
CA ASN A 11 18.86 -8.90 15.95
C ASN A 11 17.59 -9.67 15.58
N ALA A 12 17.60 -10.30 14.42
CA ALA A 12 16.55 -11.21 14.01
C ALA A 12 16.56 -12.48 14.85
N ASP A 13 15.38 -12.97 15.27
CA ASP A 13 15.25 -14.16 16.12
C ASP A 13 15.72 -15.43 15.41
N ASP A 14 15.44 -15.56 14.13
CA ASP A 14 15.85 -16.69 13.27
C ASP A 14 17.25 -16.54 12.66
N ARG A 15 17.86 -15.35 12.74
CA ARG A 15 19.19 -15.01 12.20
C ARG A 15 19.97 -14.08 13.12
N PRO A 16 20.61 -14.62 14.18
CA PRO A 16 21.25 -13.80 15.21
C PRO A 16 22.33 -12.83 14.72
N ASN A 17 22.92 -13.08 13.54
CA ASN A 17 23.92 -12.21 12.93
C ASN A 17 23.32 -11.12 12.04
N ALA A 18 22.02 -11.16 11.73
CA ALA A 18 21.33 -10.15 10.94
C ALA A 18 20.56 -9.20 11.85
N LEU A 19 20.52 -7.92 11.51
CA LEU A 19 19.64 -6.96 12.15
C LEU A 19 18.20 -7.17 11.63
N THR A 20 17.21 -7.08 12.50
CA THR A 20 15.78 -7.12 12.13
C THR A 20 15.47 -6.13 11.03
N ALA A 21 15.99 -4.92 11.13
CA ALA A 21 15.83 -3.85 10.15
C ALA A 21 16.31 -4.22 8.72
N THR A 22 17.26 -5.19 8.61
CA THR A 22 17.79 -5.63 7.31
C THR A 22 17.10 -6.87 6.74
N LEU A 23 16.14 -7.44 7.47
CA LEU A 23 15.38 -8.59 6.98
C LEU A 23 14.60 -8.26 5.71
N PRO A 24 14.47 -9.21 4.79
CA PRO A 24 13.74 -8.99 3.54
C PRO A 24 12.23 -8.86 3.80
N PHE A 25 11.65 -7.79 3.27
CA PHE A 25 10.22 -7.50 3.35
C PHE A 25 9.69 -7.06 1.98
N GLY A 26 8.92 -7.91 1.31
CA GLY A 26 8.31 -7.59 0.00
C GLY A 26 9.28 -7.32 -1.15
N GLY A 27 10.58 -7.66 -0.99
CA GLY A 27 11.63 -7.45 -2.00
C GLY A 27 12.52 -6.23 -1.75
N VAL A 28 12.29 -5.53 -0.65
CA VAL A 28 13.18 -4.52 -0.04
C VAL A 28 13.58 -4.96 1.37
N THR A 29 14.39 -4.20 2.09
CA THR A 29 14.63 -4.44 3.51
C THR A 29 13.51 -3.81 4.36
N LEU A 30 13.30 -4.32 5.58
CA LEU A 30 12.27 -3.80 6.48
C LEU A 30 12.46 -2.31 6.76
N ILE A 31 13.71 -1.85 6.99
CA ILE A 31 13.99 -0.43 7.20
C ILE A 31 13.68 0.44 5.98
N GLU A 32 13.86 -0.07 4.76
CA GLU A 32 13.46 0.63 3.54
C GLU A 32 11.93 0.76 3.44
N PHE A 33 11.20 -0.26 3.87
CA PHE A 33 9.75 -0.20 3.97
C PHE A 33 9.29 0.81 5.02
N GLN A 34 9.90 0.81 6.22
CA GLN A 34 9.60 1.79 7.28
C GLN A 34 9.91 3.22 6.83
N ALA A 35 11.08 3.44 6.18
CA ALA A 35 11.44 4.72 5.62
C ALA A 35 10.45 5.19 4.53
N ARG A 36 9.96 4.28 3.69
CA ARG A 36 8.93 4.58 2.69
C ARG A 36 7.65 5.12 3.34
N LEU A 37 7.20 4.50 4.44
CA LEU A 37 6.02 4.99 5.17
C LEU A 37 6.22 6.42 5.70
N LEU A 38 7.41 6.72 6.24
CA LEU A 38 7.74 8.04 6.73
C LEU A 38 7.85 9.07 5.59
N ILE A 39 8.45 8.70 4.46
CA ILE A 39 8.55 9.56 3.27
C ILE A 39 7.16 9.86 2.71
N ALA A 40 6.27 8.87 2.65
CA ALA A 40 4.88 9.06 2.22
C ALA A 40 4.10 10.02 3.14
N ALA A 41 4.47 10.08 4.43
CA ALA A 41 3.94 11.03 5.41
C ALA A 41 4.68 12.40 5.40
N GLU A 42 5.44 12.69 4.32
CA GLU A 42 6.16 13.96 4.12
C GLU A 42 7.25 14.25 5.17
N VAL A 43 7.86 13.20 5.72
CA VAL A 43 9.04 13.33 6.59
C VAL A 43 10.23 13.80 5.76
N SER A 44 10.90 14.89 6.18
CA SER A 44 12.03 15.49 5.45
C SER A 44 13.40 14.99 5.92
N GLN A 45 13.49 14.46 7.14
CA GLN A 45 14.70 13.91 7.74
C GLN A 45 14.40 12.59 8.45
N ILE A 46 15.24 11.60 8.26
CA ILE A 46 15.17 10.31 8.96
C ILE A 46 16.44 10.09 9.76
N VAL A 47 16.30 9.88 11.06
CA VAL A 47 17.38 9.48 11.96
C VAL A 47 17.23 7.98 12.22
N VAL A 48 18.30 7.21 12.00
CA VAL A 48 18.31 5.76 12.23
C VAL A 48 19.19 5.47 13.44
N ALA A 49 18.58 5.02 14.52
CA ALA A 49 19.29 4.60 15.72
C ALA A 49 19.73 3.15 15.59
N VAL A 50 21.04 2.90 15.71
CA VAL A 50 21.62 1.58 15.44
C VAL A 50 22.49 1.09 16.61
N ALA A 51 22.44 -0.21 16.90
CA ALA A 51 23.39 -0.83 17.82
C ALA A 51 24.74 -1.10 17.14
N ARG A 52 24.71 -1.49 15.87
CA ARG A 52 25.90 -1.78 15.06
C ARG A 52 25.70 -1.43 13.60
N LEU A 53 26.79 -1.13 12.90
CA LEU A 53 26.77 -0.89 11.46
C LEU A 53 27.10 -2.19 10.73
N THR A 54 26.24 -2.61 9.81
CA THR A 54 26.49 -3.74 8.91
C THR A 54 26.49 -3.25 7.45
N PRO A 55 27.18 -3.95 6.53
CA PRO A 55 27.19 -3.58 5.11
C PRO A 55 25.76 -3.53 4.52
N GLU A 56 24.88 -4.44 4.94
CA GLU A 56 23.50 -4.52 4.48
C GLU A 56 22.71 -3.28 4.93
N LEU A 57 22.88 -2.86 6.19
CA LEU A 57 22.23 -1.66 6.73
C LEU A 57 22.75 -0.40 6.04
N LEU A 58 24.06 -0.26 5.83
CA LEU A 58 24.65 0.87 5.11
C LEU A 58 24.12 0.94 3.66
N GLY A 59 24.01 -0.23 3.01
CA GLY A 59 23.39 -0.32 1.69
C GLY A 59 21.93 0.15 1.67
N ALA A 60 21.13 -0.24 2.66
CA ALA A 60 19.75 0.19 2.80
C ALA A 60 19.63 1.71 3.07
N VAL A 61 20.43 2.23 4.00
CA VAL A 61 20.49 3.68 4.30
C VAL A 61 20.87 4.49 3.05
N ALA A 62 21.86 4.04 2.28
CA ALA A 62 22.26 4.69 1.03
C ALA A 62 21.12 4.70 0.00
N ARG A 63 20.31 3.63 -0.08
CA ARG A 63 19.14 3.58 -0.98
C ARG A 63 18.02 4.52 -0.50
N ILE A 64 17.78 4.60 0.83
CA ILE A 64 16.82 5.54 1.41
C ILE A 64 17.21 6.99 1.10
N GLY A 65 18.50 7.35 1.28
CA GLY A 65 18.99 8.70 0.99
C GLY A 65 18.82 9.14 -0.47
N LYS A 66 18.80 8.19 -1.43
CA LYS A 66 18.53 8.48 -2.85
C LYS A 66 17.08 8.93 -3.12
N ARG A 67 16.18 8.80 -2.15
CA ARG A 67 14.76 9.17 -2.26
C ARG A 67 14.47 10.63 -1.92
N GLY A 68 15.50 11.45 -1.74
CA GLY A 68 15.36 12.89 -1.51
C GLY A 68 15.17 13.30 -0.06
N VAL A 69 15.36 12.37 0.90
CA VAL A 69 15.35 12.65 2.34
C VAL A 69 16.75 12.62 2.92
N THR A 70 17.00 13.45 3.92
CA THR A 70 18.27 13.40 4.68
C THR A 70 18.21 12.20 5.62
N VAL A 71 19.25 11.37 5.62
CA VAL A 71 19.35 10.20 6.51
C VAL A 71 20.61 10.31 7.37
N ASP A 72 20.42 10.37 8.67
CA ASP A 72 21.48 10.37 9.66
C ASP A 72 21.47 9.04 10.43
N VAL A 73 22.65 8.45 10.64
CA VAL A 73 22.79 7.24 11.45
C VAL A 73 23.42 7.60 12.78
N VAL A 74 22.81 7.19 13.87
CA VAL A 74 23.20 7.54 15.24
C VAL A 74 23.26 6.29 16.12
N ARG A 75 24.06 6.34 17.17
CA ARG A 75 24.20 5.24 18.14
C ARG A 75 23.61 5.55 19.50
N THR A 76 23.44 6.84 19.80
CA THR A 76 23.01 7.30 21.13
C THR A 76 21.91 8.35 21.01
N ALA A 77 21.15 8.52 22.08
CA ALA A 77 20.16 9.58 22.19
C ALA A 77 20.78 10.98 22.05
N GLY A 78 22.02 11.15 22.54
CA GLY A 78 22.77 12.42 22.41
C GLY A 78 23.03 12.78 20.96
N GLU A 79 23.57 11.83 20.19
CA GLU A 79 23.79 12.03 18.74
C GLU A 79 22.46 12.29 18.00
N ALA A 80 21.38 11.61 18.38
CA ALA A 80 20.05 11.86 17.80
C ALA A 80 19.55 13.27 18.11
N ALA A 81 19.69 13.73 19.35
CA ALA A 81 19.28 15.06 19.78
C ALA A 81 20.03 16.17 19.03
N GLU A 82 21.33 15.99 18.73
CA GLU A 82 22.13 16.93 17.96
C GLU A 82 21.71 17.04 16.48
N LYS A 83 21.15 15.95 15.92
CA LYS A 83 20.73 15.89 14.53
C LYS A 83 19.32 16.38 14.31
N LEU A 84 18.44 16.21 15.29
CA LEU A 84 17.04 16.58 15.18
C LEU A 84 16.84 18.10 15.30
N HIS A 85 16.02 18.65 14.40
CA HIS A 85 15.65 20.06 14.50
C HIS A 85 14.70 20.26 15.70
N PRO A 86 14.96 21.24 16.60
CA PRO A 86 14.18 21.42 17.84
C PRO A 86 12.69 21.67 17.64
N LEU A 87 12.30 22.23 16.50
CA LEU A 87 10.90 22.53 16.14
C LEU A 87 10.24 21.46 15.27
N ALA A 88 10.92 20.35 14.98
CA ALA A 88 10.31 19.27 14.24
C ALA A 88 9.30 18.53 15.13
N LYS A 89 8.36 17.81 14.52
CA LYS A 89 7.62 16.72 15.17
C LYS A 89 8.27 15.41 14.78
N LEU A 90 8.47 14.54 15.75
CA LEU A 90 9.20 13.31 15.57
C LEU A 90 8.24 12.13 15.49
N LEU A 91 8.26 11.41 14.36
CA LEU A 91 7.62 10.11 14.22
C LEU A 91 8.61 9.01 14.59
N VAL A 92 8.34 8.30 15.66
CA VAL A 92 9.19 7.22 16.19
C VAL A 92 8.65 5.89 15.73
N VAL A 93 9.50 5.06 15.14
CA VAL A 93 9.19 3.75 14.58
C VAL A 93 10.01 2.69 15.28
N ALA A 94 9.34 1.71 15.86
CA ALA A 94 9.99 0.57 16.53
C ALA A 94 10.80 -0.29 15.55
N ASP A 95 11.83 -0.94 16.07
CA ASP A 95 12.48 -2.03 15.36
C ASP A 95 11.47 -3.17 15.11
N GLY A 96 11.49 -3.73 13.92
CA GLY A 96 10.55 -4.80 13.55
C GLY A 96 9.12 -4.35 13.20
N LEU A 97 8.78 -3.05 13.27
CA LEU A 97 7.42 -2.58 12.98
C LEU A 97 7.04 -2.75 11.51
N VAL A 98 5.90 -3.39 11.29
CA VAL A 98 5.14 -3.39 10.04
C VAL A 98 3.79 -2.74 10.30
N THR A 99 3.40 -1.77 9.49
CA THR A 99 2.13 -1.06 9.62
C THR A 99 1.67 -0.51 8.26
N SER A 100 0.50 0.13 8.22
CA SER A 100 -0.05 0.74 7.01
C SER A 100 0.18 2.25 6.95
N ASP A 101 0.13 2.83 5.74
CA ASP A 101 0.19 4.29 5.53
C ASP A 101 -0.86 5.01 6.39
N ALA A 102 -2.09 4.51 6.45
CA ALA A 102 -3.19 5.13 7.20
C ALA A 102 -2.90 5.31 8.70
N ILE A 103 -2.15 4.39 9.32
CA ILE A 103 -1.75 4.50 10.73
C ILE A 103 -0.65 5.54 10.88
N VAL A 104 0.32 5.57 9.96
CA VAL A 104 1.40 6.58 9.99
C VAL A 104 0.83 7.98 9.75
N ASP A 105 -0.09 8.14 8.80
CA ASP A 105 -0.77 9.42 8.52
C ASP A 105 -1.54 9.95 9.74
N MET A 106 -2.16 9.06 10.53
CA MET A 106 -2.83 9.43 11.78
C MET A 106 -1.85 10.05 12.79
N PHE A 107 -0.60 9.56 12.83
CA PHE A 107 0.45 10.11 13.68
C PHE A 107 1.20 11.29 13.06
N ALA A 108 1.19 11.41 11.72
CA ALA A 108 1.77 12.55 11.00
C ALA A 108 0.90 13.82 11.13
N ALA A 109 -0.38 13.68 11.43
CA ALA A 109 -1.28 14.79 11.67
C ALA A 109 -0.79 15.65 12.86
N GLU A 110 -1.13 16.95 12.86
CA GLU A 110 -0.79 17.86 13.96
C GLU A 110 -1.42 17.40 15.29
N GLY A 111 -0.67 17.56 16.38
CA GLY A 111 -1.12 17.20 17.71
C GLY A 111 -0.01 17.18 18.75
N SER A 112 -0.39 16.82 19.98
CA SER A 112 0.50 16.61 21.14
C SER A 112 1.31 15.32 21.00
N ASP A 113 2.20 15.04 21.96
CA ASP A 113 2.88 13.76 22.09
C ASP A 113 1.83 12.64 22.16
N ALA A 114 1.99 11.59 21.36
CA ALA A 114 1.06 10.46 21.29
C ALA A 114 1.80 9.13 21.10
N LEU A 115 1.27 8.08 21.72
CA LEU A 115 1.75 6.70 21.61
C LEU A 115 0.66 5.83 21.00
N LEU A 116 0.98 5.03 20.00
CA LEU A 116 0.11 3.96 19.55
C LEU A 116 0.13 2.85 20.60
N VAL A 117 -1.04 2.44 21.05
CA VAL A 117 -1.16 1.38 22.08
C VAL A 117 -2.03 0.23 21.60
N VAL A 118 -1.67 -0.95 22.06
CA VAL A 118 -2.43 -2.20 21.92
C VAL A 118 -2.71 -2.78 23.31
N TYR A 119 -3.74 -3.59 23.45
CA TYR A 119 -3.98 -4.30 24.70
C TYR A 119 -2.92 -5.39 24.90
N GLU A 120 -2.51 -5.63 26.14
CA GLU A 120 -1.49 -6.65 26.48
C GLU A 120 -1.88 -8.05 26.01
N ASP A 121 -3.18 -8.38 26.03
CA ASP A 121 -3.70 -9.66 25.57
C ASP A 121 -3.50 -9.89 24.06
N ASP A 122 -3.42 -8.81 23.28
CA ASP A 122 -3.20 -8.83 21.84
C ASP A 122 -1.72 -8.61 21.47
N ALA A 123 -0.87 -8.29 22.47
CA ALA A 123 0.54 -7.94 22.28
C ALA A 123 1.45 -9.17 22.38
N GLY A 124 2.31 -9.37 21.39
CA GLY A 124 3.38 -10.38 21.48
C GLY A 124 4.50 -9.97 22.45
N PRO A 125 5.46 -10.86 22.70
CA PRO A 125 6.59 -10.60 23.61
C PRO A 125 7.52 -9.47 23.16
N GLN A 126 7.47 -9.09 21.86
CA GLN A 126 8.28 -8.02 21.27
C GLN A 126 7.76 -6.61 21.58
N TYR A 127 6.54 -6.52 22.11
CA TYR A 127 5.91 -5.25 22.43
C TYR A 127 6.35 -4.75 23.80
N GLU A 128 6.77 -3.50 23.90
CA GLU A 128 7.11 -2.89 25.17
C GLU A 128 5.86 -2.56 25.99
N ARG A 129 5.86 -2.99 27.25
CA ARG A 129 4.74 -2.78 28.16
C ARG A 129 4.80 -1.38 28.75
N LEU A 130 3.66 -0.67 28.68
CA LEU A 130 3.53 0.69 29.21
C LEU A 130 2.87 0.72 30.60
N GLY A 131 2.35 -0.42 31.08
CA GLY A 131 1.52 -0.52 32.28
C GLY A 131 0.04 -0.29 31.98
N GLY A 132 -0.84 -0.61 32.96
CA GLY A 132 -2.30 -0.44 32.79
C GLY A 132 -2.90 -1.36 31.73
N HIS A 133 -2.38 -2.57 31.54
CA HIS A 133 -2.78 -3.54 30.52
C HIS A 133 -2.59 -3.06 29.06
N LEU A 134 -1.67 -2.13 28.85
CA LEU A 134 -1.34 -1.58 27.53
C LEU A 134 0.13 -1.81 27.18
N ALA A 135 0.37 -2.10 25.91
CA ALA A 135 1.69 -2.21 25.33
C ALA A 135 1.84 -1.20 24.16
N TRP A 136 3.07 -0.77 23.90
CA TRP A 136 3.36 0.12 22.81
C TRP A 136 3.22 -0.56 21.45
N GLY A 137 2.39 -0.02 20.60
CA GLY A 137 2.15 -0.53 19.24
C GLY A 137 3.24 -0.20 18.22
N GLY A 138 4.42 0.28 18.64
CA GLY A 138 5.57 0.48 17.77
C GLY A 138 5.62 1.81 17.02
N LEU A 139 4.62 2.69 17.19
CA LEU A 139 4.59 4.01 16.56
C LEU A 139 4.31 5.09 17.63
N ALA A 140 5.02 6.22 17.53
CA ALA A 140 4.76 7.37 18.40
C ALA A 140 4.98 8.68 17.64
N ARG A 141 4.28 9.72 18.06
CA ARG A 141 4.55 11.13 17.72
C ARG A 141 5.04 11.83 18.96
N LEU A 142 6.25 12.35 18.92
CA LEU A 142 6.90 12.99 20.07
C LEU A 142 7.50 14.35 19.72
N ASP A 143 7.64 15.19 20.70
CA ASP A 143 8.48 16.36 20.62
C ASP A 143 9.96 15.96 20.71
N PRO A 144 10.90 16.51 19.90
CA PRO A 144 12.33 16.25 19.97
C PRO A 144 12.93 16.47 21.37
N LYS A 145 12.32 17.31 22.16
CA LYS A 145 12.65 17.52 23.57
C LYS A 145 12.71 16.20 24.36
N ARG A 146 11.85 15.21 24.02
CA ARG A 146 11.88 13.88 24.68
C ARG A 146 13.18 13.14 24.42
N VAL A 147 13.74 13.29 23.21
CA VAL A 147 15.05 12.70 22.88
C VAL A 147 16.15 13.41 23.68
N SER A 148 16.07 14.73 23.84
CA SER A 148 17.02 15.50 24.65
C SER A 148 16.93 15.13 26.13
N GLU A 149 15.73 14.86 26.66
CA GLU A 149 15.53 14.35 28.03
C GLU A 149 16.19 12.99 28.22
N VAL A 150 16.09 12.09 27.25
CA VAL A 150 16.80 10.78 27.27
C VAL A 150 18.30 10.98 27.16
N ALA A 151 18.78 11.88 26.33
CA ALA A 151 20.21 12.19 26.16
C ALA A 151 20.88 12.67 27.46
N ALA A 152 20.10 13.26 28.39
CA ALA A 152 20.59 13.69 29.70
C ALA A 152 20.70 12.53 30.72
N LEU A 153 20.20 11.34 30.42
CA LEU A 153 20.27 10.17 31.28
C LEU A 153 21.58 9.36 31.05
N PRO A 154 21.96 8.47 31.99
CA PRO A 154 23.11 7.60 31.80
C PRO A 154 23.02 6.78 30.51
N ARG A 155 24.17 6.59 29.85
CA ARG A 155 24.24 5.93 28.51
C ARG A 155 23.97 4.42 28.53
N ASP A 156 23.88 3.81 29.70
CA ASP A 156 23.68 2.37 29.89
C ASP A 156 22.21 1.95 29.67
N TYR A 157 21.30 2.93 29.54
CA TYR A 157 19.88 2.65 29.28
C TYR A 157 19.61 2.43 27.82
N ASP A 158 18.76 1.45 27.52
CA ASP A 158 18.26 1.25 26.15
C ASP A 158 17.51 2.49 25.66
N PHE A 159 17.90 2.98 24.48
CA PHE A 159 17.37 4.23 23.96
C PHE A 159 15.87 4.18 23.69
N GLN A 160 15.38 3.09 23.05
CA GLN A 160 13.98 2.95 22.68
C GLN A 160 13.11 2.88 23.94
N SER A 161 13.40 1.95 24.85
CA SER A 161 12.63 1.75 26.08
C SER A 161 12.63 2.99 26.97
N THR A 162 13.78 3.69 27.04
CA THR A 162 13.88 4.92 27.83
C THR A 162 13.05 6.06 27.23
N LEU A 163 13.07 6.21 25.90
CA LEU A 163 12.28 7.23 25.21
C LEU A 163 10.78 7.02 25.46
N LEU A 164 10.32 5.78 25.38
CA LEU A 164 8.92 5.43 25.66
C LEU A 164 8.53 5.71 27.12
N ARG A 165 9.42 5.39 28.07
CA ARG A 165 9.19 5.69 29.48
C ARG A 165 9.08 7.18 29.74
N VAL A 166 9.96 7.98 29.15
CA VAL A 166 9.92 9.44 29.20
C VAL A 166 8.62 9.98 28.62
N ALA A 167 8.21 9.48 27.45
CA ALA A 167 6.96 9.88 26.79
C ALA A 167 5.73 9.51 27.65
N ALA A 168 5.69 8.31 28.21
CA ALA A 168 4.61 7.86 29.10
C ALA A 168 4.53 8.70 30.38
N GLN A 169 5.67 9.04 31.00
CA GLN A 169 5.74 9.89 32.17
C GLN A 169 5.28 11.33 31.85
N ALA A 170 5.54 11.80 30.64
CA ALA A 170 5.05 13.09 30.15
C ALA A 170 3.56 13.08 29.77
N ARG A 171 2.84 11.99 30.04
CA ARG A 171 1.42 11.79 29.73
C ARG A 171 1.09 11.97 28.24
N ALA A 172 1.92 11.40 27.36
CA ALA A 172 1.62 11.31 25.94
C ALA A 172 0.23 10.68 25.74
N GLU A 173 -0.52 11.19 24.77
CA GLU A 173 -1.85 10.68 24.44
C GLU A 173 -1.74 9.22 23.98
N GLN A 174 -2.66 8.37 24.45
CA GLN A 174 -2.68 6.95 24.09
C GLN A 174 -3.75 6.71 23.02
N LEU A 175 -3.31 6.44 21.80
CA LEU A 175 -4.18 6.15 20.67
C LEU A 175 -4.23 4.64 20.44
N THR A 176 -5.41 4.04 20.63
CA THR A 176 -5.58 2.59 20.43
C THR A 176 -5.56 2.21 18.97
N LEU A 177 -4.90 1.09 18.67
CA LEU A 177 -4.87 0.52 17.33
C LEU A 177 -6.30 0.20 16.85
N PRO A 178 -6.72 0.70 15.67
CA PRO A 178 -8.03 0.35 15.12
C PRO A 178 -8.16 -1.16 14.87
N ARG A 179 -9.26 -1.78 15.29
CA ARG A 179 -9.47 -3.24 15.18
C ARG A 179 -9.30 -3.79 13.76
N HIS A 180 -9.69 -3.03 12.74
CA HIS A 180 -9.53 -3.44 11.34
C HIS A 180 -8.07 -3.47 10.87
N ALA A 181 -7.16 -2.81 11.57
CA ALA A 181 -5.74 -2.77 11.26
C ALA A 181 -4.91 -3.87 11.97
N ALA A 182 -5.48 -4.56 12.95
CA ALA A 182 -4.78 -5.53 13.79
C ALA A 182 -4.05 -6.64 13.00
N GLY A 183 -4.62 -7.10 11.87
CA GLY A 183 -3.98 -8.14 11.04
C GLY A 183 -2.79 -7.65 10.21
N MET A 184 -2.68 -6.34 9.96
CA MET A 184 -1.63 -5.74 9.14
C MET A 184 -0.56 -5.05 9.97
N HIS A 185 -0.88 -4.73 11.22
CA HIS A 185 0.00 -4.05 12.14
C HIS A 185 0.67 -5.04 13.08
N GLY A 186 1.96 -4.86 13.34
CA GLY A 186 2.68 -5.65 14.35
C GLY A 186 4.17 -5.42 14.32
N ILE A 187 4.80 -5.88 15.40
CA ILE A 187 6.25 -5.90 15.58
C ILE A 187 6.70 -7.34 15.44
N ASP A 188 7.57 -7.63 14.47
CA ASP A 188 8.07 -8.96 14.19
C ASP A 188 9.59 -8.93 14.00
N HIS A 189 10.29 -9.83 14.68
CA HIS A 189 11.74 -10.00 14.59
C HIS A 189 12.14 -11.29 13.86
N ASP A 190 11.16 -12.04 13.35
CA ASP A 190 11.35 -13.31 12.63
C ASP A 190 11.04 -13.14 11.15
N SER A 191 11.90 -13.70 10.28
CA SER A 191 11.75 -13.60 8.81
C SER A 191 10.44 -14.20 8.31
N ARG A 192 9.93 -15.28 8.92
CA ARG A 192 8.69 -15.93 8.48
C ARG A 192 7.47 -15.10 8.89
N ALA A 193 7.48 -14.56 10.10
CA ALA A 193 6.42 -13.67 10.58
C ALA A 193 6.31 -12.43 9.68
N LEU A 194 7.46 -11.82 9.33
CA LEU A 194 7.50 -10.69 8.38
C LEU A 194 6.95 -11.04 7.01
N VAL A 195 7.26 -12.22 6.46
CA VAL A 195 6.71 -12.67 5.17
C VAL A 195 5.20 -12.83 5.25
N GLU A 196 4.67 -13.43 6.31
CA GLU A 196 3.21 -13.60 6.47
C GLU A 196 2.51 -12.25 6.63
N ARG A 197 3.07 -11.33 7.40
CA ARG A 197 2.53 -9.98 7.55
C ARG A 197 2.60 -9.18 6.25
N GLY A 198 3.68 -9.30 5.50
CA GLY A 198 3.80 -8.71 4.17
C GLY A 198 2.74 -9.22 3.19
N LYS A 199 2.43 -10.53 3.24
CA LYS A 199 1.33 -11.11 2.46
C LYS A 199 -0.03 -10.54 2.87
N ALA A 200 -0.27 -10.41 4.19
CA ALA A 200 -1.52 -9.83 4.71
C ALA A 200 -1.67 -8.36 4.28
N LEU A 201 -0.59 -7.57 4.39
CA LEU A 201 -0.58 -6.16 3.97
C LEU A 201 -0.87 -6.01 2.47
N LEU A 202 -0.24 -6.82 1.64
CA LEU A 202 -0.47 -6.82 0.19
C LEU A 202 -1.89 -7.29 -0.17
N ALA A 203 -2.37 -8.34 0.48
CA ALA A 203 -3.72 -8.84 0.27
C ALA A 203 -4.77 -7.78 0.63
N GLU A 204 -4.56 -7.09 1.74
CA GLU A 204 -5.44 -5.99 2.15
C GLU A 204 -5.35 -4.82 1.18
N ARG A 205 -4.15 -4.43 0.71
CA ARG A 205 -3.97 -3.35 -0.28
C ARG A 205 -4.72 -3.63 -1.58
N VAL A 206 -4.76 -4.90 -2.02
CA VAL A 206 -5.53 -5.32 -3.19
C VAL A 206 -7.03 -5.38 -2.87
N SER A 207 -7.41 -5.81 -1.66
CA SER A 207 -8.81 -5.96 -1.25
C SER A 207 -9.43 -4.68 -0.66
N SER A 208 -8.64 -3.71 -0.23
CA SER A 208 -9.11 -2.40 0.28
C SER A 208 -9.72 -1.53 -0.82
N ARG A 209 -9.43 -1.83 -2.09
CA ARG A 209 -10.24 -1.32 -3.20
C ARG A 209 -11.65 -1.86 -3.02
N ARG A 210 -12.58 -1.00 -2.64
CA ARG A 210 -13.94 -1.37 -2.17
C ARG A 210 -14.83 -2.02 -3.24
N SER A 211 -14.42 -2.06 -4.51
CA SER A 211 -15.17 -2.71 -5.60
C SER A 211 -15.19 -4.23 -5.45
N TRP A 212 -16.31 -4.86 -5.75
CA TRP A 212 -16.49 -6.31 -5.70
C TRP A 212 -15.49 -7.06 -6.60
N ALA A 213 -15.23 -6.55 -7.83
CA ALA A 213 -14.33 -7.20 -8.78
C ALA A 213 -12.89 -7.24 -8.25
N ASP A 214 -12.42 -6.11 -7.68
CA ASP A 214 -11.09 -6.04 -7.08
C ASP A 214 -10.97 -6.95 -5.85
N ARG A 215 -11.96 -6.95 -4.97
CA ARG A 215 -11.94 -7.68 -3.72
C ARG A 215 -12.19 -9.17 -3.89
N ASP A 216 -13.27 -9.53 -4.60
CA ASP A 216 -13.77 -10.90 -4.60
C ASP A 216 -13.13 -11.74 -5.72
N VAL A 217 -12.65 -11.13 -6.80
CA VAL A 217 -11.99 -11.83 -7.91
C VAL A 217 -10.48 -11.61 -7.86
N VAL A 218 -10.01 -10.37 -8.05
CA VAL A 218 -8.57 -10.07 -8.09
C VAL A 218 -7.91 -10.35 -6.73
N GLY A 219 -8.57 -10.02 -5.62
CA GLY A 219 -8.07 -10.28 -4.28
C GLY A 219 -7.88 -11.77 -3.98
N ARG A 220 -8.73 -12.66 -4.52
CA ARG A 220 -8.54 -14.12 -4.40
C ARG A 220 -7.34 -14.58 -5.22
N ILE A 221 -7.21 -14.11 -6.45
CA ILE A 221 -6.07 -14.45 -7.33
C ILE A 221 -4.77 -13.91 -6.72
N ALA A 222 -4.78 -12.68 -6.24
CA ALA A 222 -3.63 -12.06 -5.60
C ALA A 222 -3.15 -12.83 -4.37
N ARG A 223 -4.05 -13.28 -3.49
CA ARG A 223 -3.70 -14.11 -2.33
C ARG A 223 -2.97 -15.41 -2.69
N LEU A 224 -3.26 -15.99 -3.84
CA LEU A 224 -2.60 -17.19 -4.34
C LEU A 224 -1.28 -16.90 -5.07
N ALA A 225 -1.23 -15.80 -5.85
CA ALA A 225 -0.10 -15.45 -6.69
C ALA A 225 1.02 -14.71 -5.92
N LEU A 226 0.67 -13.74 -5.07
CA LEU A 226 1.63 -12.88 -4.37
C LEU A 226 2.68 -13.65 -3.55
N PRO A 227 2.33 -14.70 -2.78
CA PRO A 227 3.32 -15.46 -2.02
C PRO A 227 4.40 -16.08 -2.92
N ARG A 228 4.00 -16.59 -4.09
CA ARG A 228 4.92 -17.20 -5.05
C ARG A 228 5.80 -16.15 -5.75
N LEU A 229 5.23 -14.99 -6.07
CA LEU A 229 5.94 -13.88 -6.72
C LEU A 229 6.99 -13.27 -5.79
N VAL A 230 6.63 -13.08 -4.52
CA VAL A 230 7.55 -12.56 -3.49
C VAL A 230 8.67 -13.58 -3.20
N ALA A 231 8.32 -14.87 -3.02
CA ALA A 231 9.30 -15.93 -2.74
C ALA A 231 10.31 -16.12 -3.89
N ARG A 232 9.91 -15.89 -5.14
CA ARG A 232 10.76 -15.97 -6.33
C ARG A 232 11.49 -14.67 -6.66
N THR A 233 11.37 -13.64 -5.84
CA THR A 233 11.98 -12.31 -6.06
C THR A 233 11.75 -11.77 -7.47
N VAL A 234 10.56 -12.01 -8.04
CA VAL A 234 10.23 -11.58 -9.41
C VAL A 234 10.31 -10.06 -9.49
N PRO A 235 11.11 -9.48 -10.42
CA PRO A 235 11.21 -8.03 -10.53
C PRO A 235 9.88 -7.42 -10.99
N THR A 236 9.53 -6.25 -10.46
CA THR A 236 8.27 -5.56 -10.77
C THR A 236 8.15 -5.24 -12.26
N ILE A 237 9.28 -4.90 -12.89
CA ILE A 237 9.33 -4.63 -14.33
C ILE A 237 8.91 -5.83 -15.18
N ALA A 238 9.19 -7.06 -14.73
CA ALA A 238 8.76 -8.26 -15.45
C ALA A 238 7.23 -8.44 -15.40
N LEU A 239 6.60 -8.10 -14.27
CA LEU A 239 5.13 -8.09 -14.15
C LEU A 239 4.50 -6.99 -14.99
N SER A 240 5.10 -5.79 -14.99
CA SER A 240 4.64 -4.68 -15.85
C SER A 240 4.74 -5.05 -17.33
N ALA A 241 5.87 -5.58 -17.75
CA ALA A 241 6.10 -5.99 -19.13
C ALA A 241 5.16 -7.14 -19.55
N SER A 242 5.01 -8.17 -18.72
CA SER A 242 4.09 -9.28 -19.02
C SER A 242 2.64 -8.83 -19.10
N GLY A 243 2.18 -7.97 -18.18
CA GLY A 243 0.84 -7.39 -18.22
C GLY A 243 0.60 -6.53 -19.47
N LEU A 244 1.61 -5.73 -19.88
CA LEU A 244 1.54 -4.94 -21.11
C LEU A 244 1.48 -5.83 -22.35
N VAL A 245 2.35 -6.82 -22.46
CA VAL A 245 2.35 -7.77 -23.60
C VAL A 245 1.02 -8.51 -23.70
N LEU A 246 0.51 -9.04 -22.57
CA LEU A 246 -0.81 -9.69 -22.55
C LEU A 246 -1.93 -8.71 -22.96
N GLY A 247 -1.86 -7.46 -22.52
CA GLY A 247 -2.81 -6.43 -22.90
C GLY A 247 -2.78 -6.12 -24.39
N LEU A 248 -1.62 -5.96 -24.99
CA LEU A 248 -1.45 -5.74 -26.43
C LEU A 248 -1.94 -6.93 -27.25
N LEU A 249 -1.63 -8.17 -26.80
CA LEU A 249 -2.15 -9.38 -27.41
C LEU A 249 -3.68 -9.45 -27.30
N ALA A 250 -4.27 -9.09 -26.19
CA ALA A 250 -5.71 -9.03 -26.01
C ALA A 250 -6.36 -8.08 -27.04
N LEU A 251 -5.79 -6.86 -27.21
CA LEU A 251 -6.27 -5.90 -28.20
C LEU A 251 -6.11 -6.41 -29.62
N ALA A 252 -5.00 -7.07 -29.96
CA ALA A 252 -4.79 -7.67 -31.28
C ALA A 252 -5.81 -8.78 -31.57
N ILE A 253 -6.11 -9.63 -30.59
CA ILE A 253 -7.11 -10.70 -30.70
C ILE A 253 -8.53 -10.11 -30.85
N LEU A 254 -8.85 -9.04 -30.11
CA LEU A 254 -10.11 -8.31 -30.28
C LEU A 254 -10.22 -7.65 -31.66
N TRP A 255 -9.11 -7.12 -32.17
CA TRP A 255 -9.08 -6.57 -33.55
C TRP A 255 -9.37 -7.63 -34.62
N LEU A 256 -9.02 -8.89 -34.39
CA LEU A 256 -9.33 -10.03 -35.25
C LEU A 256 -10.75 -10.58 -35.01
N ASP A 257 -11.60 -9.88 -34.29
CA ASP A 257 -12.99 -10.21 -33.93
C ASP A 257 -13.16 -11.49 -33.08
N TRP A 258 -12.09 -11.96 -32.46
CA TRP A 258 -12.16 -13.06 -31.48
C TRP A 258 -12.52 -12.51 -30.10
N CYS A 259 -13.76 -12.01 -29.99
CA CYS A 259 -14.23 -11.23 -28.85
C CYS A 259 -14.09 -11.95 -27.51
N GLY A 260 -14.48 -13.23 -27.40
CA GLY A 260 -14.43 -13.97 -26.15
C GLY A 260 -13.01 -14.18 -25.62
N THR A 261 -12.09 -14.64 -26.46
CA THR A 261 -10.68 -14.86 -26.09
C THR A 261 -9.95 -13.55 -25.79
N GLY A 262 -10.21 -12.50 -26.59
CA GLY A 262 -9.63 -11.19 -26.38
C GLY A 262 -10.07 -10.56 -25.06
N MET A 263 -11.36 -10.65 -24.71
CA MET A 263 -11.88 -10.14 -23.43
C MET A 263 -11.34 -10.93 -22.23
N ALA A 264 -11.23 -12.26 -22.34
CA ALA A 264 -10.61 -13.09 -21.30
C ALA A 264 -9.15 -12.69 -21.05
N LEU A 265 -8.39 -12.52 -22.13
CA LEU A 265 -6.99 -12.10 -22.04
C LEU A 265 -6.83 -10.67 -21.50
N SER A 266 -7.72 -9.74 -21.86
CA SER A 266 -7.78 -8.39 -21.31
C SER A 266 -8.02 -8.39 -19.80
N PHE A 267 -8.90 -9.26 -19.29
CA PHE A 267 -9.12 -9.45 -17.87
C PHE A 267 -7.87 -10.01 -17.16
N VAL A 268 -7.20 -11.01 -17.75
CA VAL A 268 -5.95 -11.57 -17.20
C VAL A 268 -4.86 -10.50 -17.16
N ALA A 269 -4.66 -9.73 -18.23
CA ALA A 269 -3.70 -8.64 -18.31
C ALA A 269 -3.95 -7.58 -17.24
N SER A 270 -5.20 -7.16 -17.08
CA SER A 270 -5.62 -6.21 -16.04
C SER A 270 -5.33 -6.71 -14.63
N THR A 271 -5.55 -8.01 -14.40
CA THR A 271 -5.24 -8.66 -13.11
C THR A 271 -3.74 -8.66 -12.83
N VAL A 272 -2.91 -9.03 -13.83
CA VAL A 272 -1.43 -9.02 -13.71
C VAL A 272 -0.92 -7.60 -13.41
N LEU A 273 -1.41 -6.58 -14.12
CA LEU A 273 -1.06 -5.19 -13.89
C LEU A 273 -1.46 -4.72 -12.49
N THR A 274 -2.63 -5.11 -11.98
CA THR A 274 -3.07 -4.74 -10.63
C THR A 274 -2.22 -5.39 -9.54
N ILE A 275 -1.86 -6.67 -9.71
CA ILE A 275 -0.95 -7.36 -8.78
C ILE A 275 0.45 -6.73 -8.85
N GLY A 276 0.92 -6.40 -10.06
CA GLY A 276 2.18 -5.67 -10.27
C GLY A 276 2.19 -4.32 -9.59
N ALA A 277 1.10 -3.54 -9.66
CA ALA A 277 0.98 -2.26 -8.99
C ALA A 277 1.05 -2.37 -7.45
N ALA A 278 0.44 -3.40 -6.87
CA ALA A 278 0.53 -3.66 -5.44
C ALA A 278 1.97 -4.01 -5.01
N LEU A 279 2.68 -4.80 -5.82
CA LEU A 279 4.07 -5.15 -5.56
C LEU A 279 5.02 -3.96 -5.76
N ALA A 280 4.80 -3.14 -6.80
CA ALA A 280 5.53 -1.90 -7.05
C ALA A 280 5.39 -0.92 -5.89
N TRP A 281 4.17 -0.79 -5.38
CA TRP A 281 3.90 0.04 -4.20
C TRP A 281 4.69 -0.45 -2.97
N LEU A 282 4.75 -1.75 -2.71
CA LEU A 282 5.50 -2.30 -1.58
C LEU A 282 7.01 -2.04 -1.70
N ARG A 283 7.53 -2.06 -2.94
CA ARG A 283 8.95 -1.84 -3.26
C ARG A 283 9.31 -0.36 -3.45
N ASP A 284 8.35 0.53 -3.26
CA ASP A 284 8.51 1.98 -3.46
C ASP A 284 8.89 2.38 -4.91
N GLU A 285 8.44 1.60 -5.86
CA GLU A 285 8.60 1.89 -7.28
C GLU A 285 7.38 2.69 -7.78
N GLU A 286 7.20 3.92 -7.24
CA GLU A 286 6.01 4.74 -7.48
C GLU A 286 5.70 4.99 -8.95
N ASN A 287 6.73 5.22 -9.78
CA ASN A 287 6.54 5.47 -11.21
C ASN A 287 5.91 4.25 -11.90
N GLN A 288 6.34 3.04 -11.53
CA GLN A 288 5.77 1.81 -12.06
C GLN A 288 4.36 1.57 -11.51
N ALA A 289 4.14 1.81 -10.21
CA ALA A 289 2.82 1.69 -9.61
C ALA A 289 1.81 2.64 -10.27
N ARG A 290 2.19 3.91 -10.49
CA ARG A 290 1.37 4.91 -11.20
C ARG A 290 1.11 4.51 -12.66
N ALA A 291 2.14 4.09 -13.38
CA ALA A 291 1.98 3.65 -14.77
C ALA A 291 0.98 2.50 -14.88
N GLN A 292 1.08 1.50 -14.02
CA GLN A 292 0.18 0.35 -14.01
C GLN A 292 -1.26 0.73 -13.62
N GLN A 293 -1.43 1.71 -12.71
CA GLN A 293 -2.74 2.25 -12.35
C GLN A 293 -3.46 2.91 -13.52
N TRP A 294 -2.72 3.56 -14.45
CA TRP A 294 -3.29 4.15 -15.65
C TRP A 294 -3.49 3.14 -16.80
N LEU A 295 -2.62 2.12 -16.88
CA LEU A 295 -2.72 1.08 -17.91
C LEU A 295 -3.98 0.23 -17.79
N VAL A 296 -4.44 -0.07 -16.57
CA VAL A 296 -5.65 -0.88 -16.34
C VAL A 296 -6.90 -0.22 -16.91
N PRO A 297 -7.26 1.03 -16.57
CA PRO A 297 -8.42 1.69 -17.17
C PRO A 297 -8.26 1.95 -18.67
N ALA A 298 -7.04 2.23 -19.14
CA ALA A 298 -6.77 2.41 -20.56
C ALA A 298 -7.02 1.11 -21.35
N LEU A 299 -6.56 -0.02 -20.83
CA LEU A 299 -6.80 -1.34 -21.44
C LEU A 299 -8.30 -1.69 -21.45
N ALA A 300 -9.00 -1.43 -20.33
CA ALA A 300 -10.44 -1.66 -20.26
C ALA A 300 -11.21 -0.79 -21.29
N ALA A 301 -10.86 0.48 -21.42
CA ALA A 301 -11.46 1.37 -22.42
C ALA A 301 -11.17 0.92 -23.85
N ALA A 302 -9.91 0.60 -24.16
CA ALA A 302 -9.51 0.13 -25.49
C ALA A 302 -10.22 -1.18 -25.86
N SER A 303 -10.30 -2.13 -24.93
CA SER A 303 -11.03 -3.40 -25.11
C SER A 303 -12.53 -3.17 -25.37
N THR A 304 -13.14 -2.22 -24.65
CA THR A 304 -14.55 -1.86 -24.83
C THR A 304 -14.79 -1.23 -26.21
N LEU A 305 -13.90 -0.36 -26.68
CA LEU A 305 -13.98 0.25 -28.02
C LEU A 305 -13.82 -0.79 -29.13
N LEU A 306 -12.89 -1.74 -29.00
CA LEU A 306 -12.74 -2.81 -29.97
C LEU A 306 -13.95 -3.76 -30.01
N LEU A 307 -14.60 -3.98 -28.86
CA LEU A 307 -15.84 -4.73 -28.80
C LEU A 307 -16.99 -3.95 -29.47
N ALA A 308 -17.00 -2.60 -29.38
CA ALA A 308 -17.97 -1.77 -30.10
C ALA A 308 -17.80 -1.86 -31.61
N ARG A 309 -16.55 -1.91 -32.11
CA ARG A 309 -16.26 -2.16 -33.53
C ARG A 309 -16.81 -3.52 -33.97
N SER A 310 -16.60 -4.58 -33.19
CA SER A 310 -17.16 -5.89 -33.51
C SER A 310 -18.69 -5.88 -33.49
N ALA A 311 -19.32 -5.14 -32.59
CA ALA A 311 -20.76 -4.95 -32.56
C ALA A 311 -21.28 -4.24 -33.82
N GLU A 312 -20.58 -3.20 -34.28
CA GLU A 312 -20.90 -2.51 -35.53
C GLU A 312 -20.82 -3.45 -36.76
N LEU A 313 -19.75 -4.23 -36.85
CA LEU A 313 -19.59 -5.21 -37.93
C LEU A 313 -20.71 -6.26 -37.98
N MET A 314 -21.25 -6.64 -36.81
CA MET A 314 -22.34 -7.62 -36.70
C MET A 314 -23.71 -7.00 -36.96
N THR A 315 -23.97 -5.77 -36.52
CA THR A 315 -25.30 -5.15 -36.54
C THR A 315 -25.49 -4.12 -37.70
N GLY A 316 -24.41 -3.68 -38.29
CA GLY A 316 -24.42 -2.62 -39.34
C GLY A 316 -24.82 -1.24 -38.77
N THR A 317 -24.79 -1.04 -37.44
CA THR A 317 -25.20 0.22 -36.79
C THR A 317 -24.09 0.77 -35.90
N GLU A 318 -23.93 2.09 -35.88
CA GLU A 318 -22.95 2.77 -35.01
C GLU A 318 -23.37 2.86 -33.55
N THR A 319 -24.51 2.28 -33.15
CA THR A 319 -25.02 2.30 -31.77
C THR A 319 -24.02 1.74 -30.78
N GLY A 320 -23.21 0.74 -31.17
CA GLY A 320 -22.17 0.17 -30.33
C GLY A 320 -21.14 1.20 -29.85
N TRP A 321 -20.71 2.09 -30.73
CA TRP A 321 -19.76 3.17 -30.40
C TRP A 321 -20.33 4.18 -29.43
N ALA A 322 -21.57 4.64 -29.68
CA ALA A 322 -22.24 5.60 -28.82
C ALA A 322 -22.40 5.05 -27.38
N VAL A 323 -22.82 3.78 -27.26
CA VAL A 323 -23.00 3.12 -25.97
C VAL A 323 -21.64 2.90 -25.27
N ALA A 324 -20.61 2.47 -25.99
CA ALA A 324 -19.26 2.29 -25.45
C ALA A 324 -18.67 3.61 -24.93
N LEU A 325 -18.74 4.67 -25.72
CA LEU A 325 -18.24 5.99 -25.32
C LEU A 325 -18.99 6.54 -24.11
N ALA A 326 -20.32 6.46 -24.09
CA ALA A 326 -21.12 6.87 -22.94
C ALA A 326 -20.74 6.08 -21.67
N GLY A 327 -20.55 4.76 -21.79
CA GLY A 327 -20.11 3.92 -20.68
C GLY A 327 -18.72 4.26 -20.17
N ILE A 328 -17.75 4.48 -21.07
CA ILE A 328 -16.37 4.87 -20.71
C ILE A 328 -16.37 6.25 -20.04
N MET A 329 -17.11 7.22 -20.54
CA MET A 329 -17.23 8.54 -19.93
C MET A 329 -17.84 8.48 -18.53
N ALA A 330 -18.95 7.73 -18.35
CA ALA A 330 -19.57 7.54 -17.08
C ALA A 330 -18.61 6.87 -16.06
N ALA A 331 -17.88 5.84 -16.51
CA ALA A 331 -16.88 5.15 -15.70
C ALA A 331 -15.73 6.09 -15.28
N ALA A 332 -15.20 6.89 -16.22
CA ALA A 332 -14.11 7.83 -15.95
C ALA A 332 -14.54 8.94 -14.98
N LEU A 333 -15.75 9.44 -15.08
CA LEU A 333 -16.31 10.43 -14.17
C LEU A 333 -16.55 9.83 -12.77
N ALA A 334 -17.07 8.60 -12.70
CA ALA A 334 -17.27 7.90 -11.43
C ALA A 334 -15.94 7.64 -10.69
N GLU A 335 -14.87 7.28 -11.43
CA GLU A 335 -13.52 7.11 -10.86
C GLU A 335 -12.93 8.43 -10.34
N ARG A 336 -13.13 9.55 -11.02
CA ARG A 336 -12.66 10.86 -10.58
C ARG A 336 -13.44 11.41 -9.37
N GLY A 337 -14.74 11.16 -9.32
CA GLY A 337 -15.62 11.60 -8.23
C GLY A 337 -15.55 10.70 -6.99
N GLY A 338 -15.13 9.45 -7.16
CA GLY A 338 -15.09 8.45 -6.10
C GLY A 338 -13.84 8.55 -5.24
N ASN A 339 -13.89 9.27 -4.11
CA ASN A 339 -12.88 9.15 -3.07
C ASN A 339 -13.04 7.79 -2.36
N ASP A 340 -11.94 7.13 -1.97
CA ASP A 340 -11.93 5.81 -1.31
C ASP A 340 -12.84 5.73 -0.07
N ARG A 341 -13.08 6.85 0.60
CA ARG A 341 -13.97 6.94 1.77
C ARG A 341 -15.47 6.80 1.44
N ILE A 342 -15.87 7.13 0.21
CA ILE A 342 -17.27 7.20 -0.23
C ILE A 342 -17.66 5.96 -1.05
N ARG A 343 -16.67 5.28 -1.60
CA ARG A 343 -16.83 4.17 -2.55
C ARG A 343 -17.62 3.01 -1.92
N ARG A 344 -18.74 2.63 -2.55
CA ARG A 344 -19.58 1.50 -2.10
C ARG A 344 -19.12 0.20 -2.78
N ARG A 345 -19.37 -0.94 -2.14
CA ARG A 345 -18.94 -2.28 -2.61
C ARG A 345 -19.41 -2.64 -4.01
N TRP A 346 -20.57 -2.18 -4.40
CA TRP A 346 -21.19 -2.49 -5.68
C TRP A 346 -20.75 -1.58 -6.84
N TRP A 347 -19.93 -0.55 -6.58
CA TRP A 347 -19.44 0.32 -7.66
C TRP A 347 -18.50 -0.43 -8.58
N ALA A 348 -18.59 -0.09 -9.89
CA ALA A 348 -17.68 -0.61 -10.89
C ALA A 348 -16.25 -0.13 -10.64
N SER A 349 -15.30 -0.99 -10.98
CA SER A 349 -13.89 -0.63 -11.14
C SER A 349 -13.45 -0.93 -12.58
N PRO A 350 -12.33 -0.38 -13.06
CA PRO A 350 -11.85 -0.65 -14.41
C PRO A 350 -11.73 -2.15 -14.74
N ILE A 351 -11.41 -3.00 -13.77
CA ILE A 351 -11.34 -4.45 -13.92
C ILE A 351 -12.73 -5.11 -14.05
N ALA A 352 -13.77 -4.50 -13.50
CA ALA A 352 -15.12 -5.06 -13.59
C ALA A 352 -15.64 -5.09 -15.03
N TYR A 353 -15.26 -4.13 -15.88
CA TYR A 353 -15.80 -4.03 -17.24
C TYR A 353 -15.39 -5.20 -18.14
N PRO A 354 -14.10 -5.60 -18.27
CA PRO A 354 -13.74 -6.81 -19.01
C PRO A 354 -14.45 -8.05 -18.49
N LEU A 355 -14.64 -8.15 -17.16
CA LEU A 355 -15.30 -9.31 -16.55
C LEU A 355 -16.80 -9.37 -16.87
N ILE A 356 -17.49 -8.22 -16.88
CA ILE A 356 -18.92 -8.11 -17.24
C ILE A 356 -19.11 -8.35 -18.73
N LEU A 357 -18.25 -7.82 -19.58
CA LEU A 357 -18.33 -7.95 -21.02
C LEU A 357 -18.01 -9.36 -21.51
N LEU A 358 -17.20 -10.13 -20.78
CA LEU A 358 -16.72 -11.46 -21.16
C LEU A 358 -17.84 -12.46 -21.52
N PRO A 359 -18.89 -12.67 -20.69
CA PRO A 359 -19.93 -13.64 -21.02
C PRO A 359 -20.71 -13.27 -22.29
N PHE A 360 -20.93 -11.97 -22.51
CA PHE A 360 -21.58 -11.47 -23.74
C PHE A 360 -20.70 -11.61 -24.98
N ALA A 361 -19.40 -11.38 -24.83
CA ALA A 361 -18.43 -11.60 -25.89
C ALA A 361 -18.33 -13.06 -26.30
N ILE A 362 -18.38 -14.00 -25.34
CA ILE A 362 -18.42 -15.45 -25.60
C ILE A 362 -19.74 -15.85 -26.27
N ALA A 363 -20.86 -15.25 -25.85
CA ALA A 363 -22.18 -15.54 -26.39
C ALA A 363 -22.42 -14.91 -27.78
N GLY A 364 -21.47 -14.12 -28.34
CA GLY A 364 -21.65 -13.41 -29.60
C GLY A 364 -22.67 -12.26 -29.56
N LEU A 365 -22.87 -11.68 -28.37
CA LEU A 365 -23.82 -10.60 -28.12
C LEU A 365 -23.11 -9.31 -27.65
N PRO A 366 -22.15 -8.77 -28.42
CA PRO A 366 -21.31 -7.65 -27.97
C PRO A 366 -22.12 -6.40 -27.66
N LEU A 367 -23.15 -6.07 -28.44
CA LEU A 367 -23.99 -4.88 -28.21
C LEU A 367 -24.77 -4.97 -26.88
N ALA A 368 -25.32 -6.15 -26.54
CA ALA A 368 -25.99 -6.37 -25.26
C ALA A 368 -25.01 -6.21 -24.10
N GLY A 369 -23.81 -6.76 -24.21
CA GLY A 369 -22.76 -6.58 -23.22
C GLY A 369 -22.37 -5.11 -23.02
N LEU A 370 -22.16 -4.35 -24.08
CA LEU A 370 -21.87 -2.91 -24.03
C LEU A 370 -23.00 -2.14 -23.33
N THR A 371 -24.26 -2.45 -23.65
CA THR A 371 -25.42 -1.80 -23.03
C THR A 371 -25.46 -2.07 -21.50
N VAL A 372 -25.28 -3.31 -21.09
CA VAL A 372 -25.21 -3.68 -19.67
C VAL A 372 -24.05 -2.97 -18.95
N ALA A 373 -22.87 -2.94 -19.55
CA ALA A 373 -21.68 -2.26 -19.00
C ALA A 373 -21.91 -0.75 -18.89
N ALA A 374 -22.50 -0.10 -19.90
CA ALA A 374 -22.80 1.33 -19.89
C ALA A 374 -23.86 1.69 -18.84
N LEU A 375 -24.94 0.89 -18.71
CA LEU A 375 -25.94 1.06 -17.64
C LEU A 375 -25.30 0.93 -16.27
N TYR A 376 -24.45 -0.07 -16.06
CA TYR A 376 -23.76 -0.24 -14.80
C TYR A 376 -22.80 0.92 -14.48
N ALA A 377 -22.09 1.46 -15.47
CA ALA A 377 -21.28 2.66 -15.32
C ALA A 377 -22.14 3.88 -14.94
N GLY A 378 -23.29 4.05 -15.58
CA GLY A 378 -24.26 5.12 -15.28
C GLY A 378 -24.81 5.03 -13.85
N ILE A 379 -25.20 3.84 -13.41
CA ILE A 379 -25.66 3.60 -12.03
C ILE A 379 -24.53 3.89 -11.03
N THR A 380 -23.30 3.47 -11.33
CA THR A 380 -22.14 3.76 -10.50
C THR A 380 -21.90 5.26 -10.38
N LEU A 381 -21.99 6.00 -11.51
CA LEU A 381 -21.83 7.46 -11.54
C LEU A 381 -22.94 8.14 -10.71
N ALA A 382 -24.19 7.74 -10.90
CA ALA A 382 -25.32 8.28 -10.12
C ALA A 382 -25.10 8.08 -8.61
N GLY A 383 -24.68 6.87 -8.21
CA GLY A 383 -24.33 6.59 -6.81
C GLY A 383 -23.15 7.41 -6.29
N ALA A 384 -22.15 7.71 -7.15
CA ALA A 384 -21.02 8.56 -6.77
C ALA A 384 -21.46 10.02 -6.57
N VAL A 385 -22.29 10.54 -7.44
CA VAL A 385 -22.85 11.90 -7.33
C VAL A 385 -23.71 12.04 -6.07
N GLU A 386 -24.56 11.04 -5.77
CA GLU A 386 -25.40 11.05 -4.57
C GLU A 386 -24.55 11.03 -3.28
N ALA A 387 -23.56 10.16 -3.24
CA ALA A 387 -22.64 10.07 -2.09
C ALA A 387 -21.80 11.35 -1.86
N LEU A 388 -21.56 12.15 -2.90
CA LEU A 388 -20.91 13.47 -2.77
C LEU A 388 -21.89 14.54 -2.23
N ARG A 389 -23.19 14.40 -2.51
CA ARG A 389 -24.25 15.32 -2.02
C ARG A 389 -24.55 15.09 -0.53
N GLU A 390 -24.46 13.85 -0.07
CA GLU A 390 -24.75 13.47 1.34
C GLU A 390 -23.64 13.92 2.32
N LYS A 391 -22.51 14.47 1.85
CA LYS A 391 -21.49 15.06 2.73
C LYS A 391 -21.83 16.53 2.99
N PRO A 392 -22.10 16.91 4.26
CA PRO A 392 -22.13 18.30 4.68
C PRO A 392 -20.74 18.94 4.62
#